data_4ef1d16e91f5f09ba481b19b91852748
#
_entry.id   4ef1d16e91f5f09ba481b19b91852748
#
_cell.length_a   1.000
_cell.length_b   1.000
_cell.length_c   1.000
_cell.angle_alpha   90.00
_cell.angle_beta   90.00
_cell.angle_gamma   90.00
#
_symmetry.space_group_name_H-M   'P 1'
#
loop_
_entity.id
_entity.type
_entity.pdbx_description
1 polymer ?
#
loop_
_entity_poly.entity_id
_entity_poly.type
_entity_poly.pdbx_seq_one_letter_code
_entity_poly.pdbx_strand_id
1 'polypeptide(L)'
;LHPRVRRQRQMCIRDRYKNAEQLKAIDEKVEGIVARLRALGISVKYDNADNKRPGFKFADYELKGVPVRLVMGGRDLENNTVEVMRRDTLEKETRTCDGIEDYVKTLLDEIQDNIYAKAKSYRDAHIYECDNYEDFKERVKEGGFFLCHWDGTAETEAKIKEDTQATIRCVPFEFEQTPGVDMVSGKPAKCRVLIARSY
;
A
#
# COMPACT_ATOMS: atom_id res chain seq x y z
N LEU A 1 -2.29 11.31 19.66
CA LEU A 1 -2.13 10.55 18.40
C LEU A 1 -0.66 10.53 18.03
N HIS A 2 0.05 9.45 18.33
CA HIS A 2 1.40 9.26 17.82
C HIS A 2 1.31 9.14 16.30
N PRO A 3 2.00 9.96 15.51
CA PRO A 3 2.13 9.72 14.10
C PRO A 3 2.80 8.36 13.94
N ARG A 4 2.05 7.38 13.44
CA ARG A 4 2.63 6.14 12.96
C ARG A 4 3.40 6.47 11.69
N VAL A 5 4.58 7.06 11.87
CA VAL A 5 5.56 7.14 10.80
C VAL A 5 5.93 5.69 10.50
N ARG A 6 5.30 5.10 9.49
CA ARG A 6 5.79 3.86 8.92
C ARG A 6 7.21 4.17 8.47
N ARG A 7 8.18 3.71 9.24
CA ARG A 7 9.57 3.78 8.85
C ARG A 7 9.72 2.90 7.63
N GLN A 8 9.64 3.50 6.46
CA GLN A 8 9.96 2.85 5.21
C GLN A 8 11.42 2.43 5.32
N ARG A 9 11.65 1.13 5.35
CA ARG A 9 13.00 0.59 5.40
C ARG A 9 13.37 0.18 3.99
N GLN A 10 14.38 0.83 3.44
CA GLN A 10 15.02 0.38 2.22
C GLN A 10 15.97 -0.75 2.55
N MET A 11 16.21 -1.63 1.59
CA MET A 11 17.13 -2.73 1.75
C MET A 11 18.25 -2.61 0.73
N CYS A 12 19.50 -2.61 1.20
CA CYS A 12 20.66 -2.80 0.38
C CYS A 12 21.18 -4.23 0.64
N ILE A 13 21.33 -5.02 -0.41
CA ILE A 13 21.81 -6.40 -0.35
C ILE A 13 23.06 -6.53 -1.17
N ARG A 14 24.07 -7.19 -0.60
CA ARG A 14 25.24 -7.66 -1.32
C ARG A 14 24.88 -8.96 -2.05
N ASP A 15 25.15 -9.00 -3.36
CA ASP A 15 25.05 -10.21 -4.17
C ASP A 15 26.41 -10.93 -4.27
N ARG A 16 26.60 -11.81 -5.23
CA ARG A 16 27.78 -12.64 -5.41
C ARG A 16 29.03 -11.82 -5.72
N TYR A 17 30.15 -12.25 -5.16
CA TYR A 17 31.48 -11.69 -5.37
C TYR A 17 32.49 -12.83 -5.70
N LYS A 18 33.60 -12.49 -6.35
CA LYS A 18 34.62 -13.45 -6.80
C LYS A 18 35.72 -13.65 -5.78
N ASN A 19 36.11 -12.61 -5.06
CA ASN A 19 37.25 -12.61 -4.11
C ASN A 19 37.01 -11.57 -3.00
N ALA A 20 37.92 -11.59 -1.98
CA ALA A 20 37.82 -10.71 -0.82
C ALA A 20 38.02 -9.21 -1.17
N GLU A 21 38.80 -8.90 -2.20
CA GLU A 21 39.01 -7.51 -2.63
C GLU A 21 37.76 -6.92 -3.25
N GLN A 22 37.09 -7.68 -4.15
CA GLN A 22 35.83 -7.29 -4.75
C GLN A 22 34.74 -7.17 -3.68
N LEU A 23 34.71 -8.06 -2.69
CA LEU A 23 33.82 -7.99 -1.54
C LEU A 23 33.97 -6.67 -0.81
N LYS A 24 35.19 -6.31 -0.45
CA LYS A 24 35.49 -5.06 0.28
C LYS A 24 35.05 -3.83 -0.53
N ALA A 25 35.35 -3.81 -1.83
CA ALA A 25 34.96 -2.72 -2.71
C ALA A 25 33.43 -2.58 -2.85
N ILE A 26 32.69 -3.70 -2.90
CA ILE A 26 31.20 -3.69 -2.89
C ILE A 26 30.71 -3.11 -1.56
N ASP A 27 31.22 -3.58 -0.43
CA ASP A 27 30.81 -3.11 0.89
C ASP A 27 31.05 -1.60 1.04
N GLU A 28 32.23 -1.10 0.68
CA GLU A 28 32.53 0.35 0.71
C GLU A 28 31.56 1.16 -0.18
N LYS A 29 31.27 0.69 -1.38
CA LYS A 29 30.37 1.37 -2.30
C LYS A 29 28.93 1.40 -1.77
N VAL A 30 28.43 0.26 -1.27
CA VAL A 30 27.09 0.13 -0.71
C VAL A 30 26.95 0.95 0.57
N GLU A 31 27.95 0.94 1.45
CA GLU A 31 27.93 1.78 2.66
C GLU A 31 27.87 3.29 2.33
N GLY A 32 28.56 3.71 1.26
CA GLY A 32 28.47 5.06 0.73
C GLY A 32 27.05 5.41 0.29
N ILE A 33 26.36 4.51 -0.45
CA ILE A 33 24.96 4.68 -0.85
C ILE A 33 24.06 4.75 0.38
N VAL A 34 24.23 3.83 1.32
CA VAL A 34 23.47 3.79 2.58
C VAL A 34 23.61 5.09 3.38
N ALA A 35 24.82 5.64 3.45
CA ALA A 35 25.07 6.89 4.15
C ALA A 35 24.33 8.07 3.49
N ARG A 36 24.35 8.17 2.15
CA ARG A 36 23.62 9.22 1.41
C ARG A 36 22.12 9.10 1.57
N LEU A 37 21.56 7.89 1.47
CA LEU A 37 20.14 7.64 1.70
C LEU A 37 19.71 8.03 3.12
N ARG A 38 20.51 7.67 4.12
CA ARG A 38 20.25 8.06 5.52
C ARG A 38 20.32 9.56 5.74
N ALA A 39 21.21 10.26 5.06
CA ALA A 39 21.30 11.72 5.10
C ALA A 39 20.02 12.40 4.58
N LEU A 40 19.30 11.76 3.65
CA LEU A 40 17.98 12.20 3.19
C LEU A 40 16.81 11.77 4.12
N GLY A 41 17.12 11.21 5.29
CA GLY A 41 16.11 10.73 6.24
C GLY A 41 15.49 9.37 5.89
N ILE A 42 15.98 8.68 4.86
CA ILE A 42 15.50 7.38 4.43
C ILE A 42 16.06 6.28 5.35
N SER A 43 15.18 5.48 5.93
CA SER A 43 15.59 4.36 6.78
C SER A 43 16.10 3.20 5.94
N VAL A 44 17.37 2.85 6.05
CA VAL A 44 18.02 1.81 5.25
C VAL A 44 18.61 0.72 6.14
N LYS A 45 18.37 -0.54 5.78
CA LYS A 45 19.08 -1.69 6.30
C LYS A 45 20.05 -2.22 5.25
N TYR A 46 21.32 -2.34 5.61
CA TYR A 46 22.29 -3.09 4.81
C TYR A 46 22.35 -4.54 5.31
N ASP A 47 22.10 -5.50 4.41
CA ASP A 47 22.21 -6.93 4.71
C ASP A 47 23.44 -7.52 3.99
N ASN A 48 24.54 -7.53 4.70
CA ASN A 48 25.81 -8.09 4.30
C ASN A 48 26.07 -9.49 4.89
N ALA A 49 25.06 -10.13 5.48
CA ALA A 49 25.21 -11.45 6.10
C ALA A 49 25.40 -12.55 5.04
N ASP A 50 26.40 -13.41 5.23
CA ASP A 50 26.72 -14.51 4.30
C ASP A 50 25.99 -15.83 4.61
N ASN A 51 25.25 -15.88 5.75
CA ASN A 51 24.57 -17.09 6.21
C ASN A 51 23.28 -17.44 5.45
N LYS A 52 22.83 -16.58 4.54
CA LYS A 52 21.62 -16.78 3.74
C LYS A 52 21.87 -16.45 2.28
N ARG A 53 21.30 -17.26 1.38
CA ARG A 53 21.36 -17.00 -0.06
C ARG A 53 20.56 -15.74 -0.44
N PRO A 54 20.96 -14.99 -1.48
CA PRO A 54 20.25 -13.77 -1.91
C PRO A 54 18.76 -13.99 -2.13
N GLY A 55 18.33 -15.06 -2.79
CA GLY A 55 16.91 -15.35 -3.02
C GLY A 55 16.09 -15.50 -1.74
N PHE A 56 16.66 -16.08 -0.68
CA PHE A 56 15.98 -16.14 0.62
C PHE A 56 15.81 -14.75 1.23
N LYS A 57 16.87 -13.93 1.16
CA LYS A 57 16.81 -12.54 1.64
C LYS A 57 15.73 -11.75 0.90
N PHE A 58 15.65 -11.92 -0.43
CA PHE A 58 14.64 -11.22 -1.25
C PHE A 58 13.22 -11.55 -0.78
N ALA A 59 12.88 -12.82 -0.63
CA ALA A 59 11.58 -13.25 -0.16
C ALA A 59 11.26 -12.75 1.27
N ASP A 60 12.25 -12.82 2.19
CA ASP A 60 12.08 -12.35 3.57
C ASP A 60 11.78 -10.85 3.63
N TYR A 61 12.42 -10.03 2.80
CA TYR A 61 12.17 -8.59 2.77
C TYR A 61 10.90 -8.20 2.01
N GLU A 62 10.50 -8.96 1.02
CA GLU A 62 9.19 -8.82 0.38
C GLU A 62 8.04 -9.09 1.36
N LEU A 63 8.15 -10.15 2.18
CA LEU A 63 7.20 -10.44 3.25
C LEU A 63 7.17 -9.34 4.32
N LYS A 64 8.31 -8.74 4.64
CA LYS A 64 8.40 -7.61 5.58
C LYS A 64 7.88 -6.29 5.02
N GLY A 65 7.48 -6.26 3.77
CA GLY A 65 6.90 -5.08 3.14
C GLY A 65 7.91 -3.97 2.81
N VAL A 66 9.17 -4.33 2.57
CA VAL A 66 10.20 -3.35 2.16
C VAL A 66 9.89 -2.83 0.76
N PRO A 67 9.67 -1.52 0.58
CA PRO A 67 9.18 -0.98 -0.69
C PRO A 67 10.24 -0.97 -1.80
N VAL A 68 11.50 -0.72 -1.49
CA VAL A 68 12.60 -0.69 -2.48
C VAL A 68 13.76 -1.55 -2.01
N ARG A 69 14.29 -2.36 -2.91
CA ARG A 69 15.49 -3.18 -2.71
C ARG A 69 16.56 -2.77 -3.71
N LEU A 70 17.74 -2.50 -3.20
CA LEU A 70 18.95 -2.24 -3.98
C LEU A 70 19.85 -3.46 -3.88
N VAL A 71 20.36 -3.95 -5.01
CA VAL A 71 21.25 -5.12 -5.06
C VAL A 71 22.48 -4.75 -5.85
N MET A 72 23.66 -5.05 -5.30
CA MET A 72 24.95 -4.82 -5.96
C MET A 72 25.78 -6.10 -5.97
N GLY A 73 26.18 -6.53 -7.13
CA GLY A 73 27.12 -7.61 -7.35
C GLY A 73 28.43 -7.13 -8.02
N GLY A 74 29.30 -8.07 -8.34
CA GLY A 74 30.61 -7.73 -8.93
C GLY A 74 30.51 -7.03 -10.29
N ARG A 75 29.52 -7.35 -11.12
CA ARG A 75 29.30 -6.68 -12.42
C ARG A 75 28.77 -5.26 -12.24
N ASP A 76 27.91 -5.08 -11.25
CA ASP A 76 27.35 -3.76 -10.94
C ASP A 76 28.43 -2.82 -10.43
N LEU A 77 29.36 -3.33 -9.62
CA LEU A 77 30.52 -2.58 -9.15
C LEU A 77 31.39 -2.10 -10.33
N GLU A 78 31.71 -3.00 -11.29
CA GLU A 78 32.53 -2.70 -12.46
C GLU A 78 31.89 -1.62 -13.36
N ASN A 79 30.55 -1.62 -13.47
CA ASN A 79 29.78 -0.70 -14.31
C ASN A 79 29.29 0.55 -13.56
N ASN A 80 29.59 0.69 -12.28
CA ASN A 80 29.03 1.74 -11.41
C ASN A 80 27.50 1.76 -11.41
N THR A 81 26.87 0.58 -11.37
CA THR A 81 25.42 0.40 -11.39
C THR A 81 24.90 -0.31 -10.14
N VAL A 82 23.60 -0.34 -9.98
CA VAL A 82 22.88 -1.06 -8.93
C VAL A 82 21.55 -1.55 -9.48
N GLU A 83 21.15 -2.80 -9.19
CA GLU A 83 19.79 -3.27 -9.47
C GLU A 83 18.84 -2.67 -8.44
N VAL A 84 17.79 -2.02 -8.92
CA VAL A 84 16.70 -1.49 -8.13
C VAL A 84 15.46 -2.35 -8.38
N MET A 85 14.80 -2.81 -7.33
CA MET A 85 13.52 -3.49 -7.42
C MET A 85 12.49 -2.77 -6.57
N ARG A 86 11.34 -2.48 -7.16
CA ARG A 86 10.17 -1.92 -6.48
C ARG A 86 9.15 -3.02 -6.14
N ARG A 87 8.62 -2.97 -4.91
CA ARG A 87 7.74 -4.03 -4.40
C ARG A 87 6.31 -3.96 -4.93
N ASP A 88 5.82 -2.78 -5.26
CA ASP A 88 4.42 -2.55 -5.66
C ASP A 88 4.09 -3.10 -7.06
N THR A 89 5.08 -3.15 -7.97
CA THR A 89 4.97 -3.71 -9.33
C THR A 89 5.81 -4.94 -9.55
N LEU A 90 6.78 -5.23 -8.65
CA LEU A 90 7.82 -6.27 -8.77
C LEU A 90 8.79 -6.05 -9.94
N GLU A 91 8.78 -4.87 -10.52
CA GLU A 91 9.69 -4.49 -11.60
C GLU A 91 11.11 -4.30 -11.08
N LYS A 92 12.06 -4.65 -11.95
CA LYS A 92 13.50 -4.51 -11.73
C LYS A 92 14.10 -3.67 -12.82
N GLU A 93 15.02 -2.82 -12.44
CA GLU A 93 15.80 -2.02 -13.37
C GLU A 93 17.24 -1.85 -12.89
N THR A 94 18.14 -1.56 -13.81
CA THR A 94 19.53 -1.23 -13.48
C THR A 94 19.73 0.27 -13.59
N ARG A 95 20.26 0.88 -12.54
CA ARG A 95 20.53 2.32 -12.46
C ARG A 95 21.99 2.59 -12.14
N THR A 96 22.48 3.76 -12.55
CA THR A 96 23.78 4.23 -12.10
C THR A 96 23.77 4.51 -10.59
N CYS A 97 24.92 4.31 -9.95
CA CYS A 97 25.09 4.65 -8.54
C CYS A 97 25.11 6.17 -8.28
N ASP A 98 25.35 6.96 -9.32
CA ASP A 98 25.38 8.42 -9.22
C ASP A 98 23.96 8.98 -9.18
N GLY A 99 23.63 9.70 -8.10
CA GLY A 99 22.28 10.23 -7.87
C GLY A 99 21.22 9.18 -7.49
N ILE A 100 21.62 7.97 -7.13
CA ILE A 100 20.68 6.88 -6.77
C ILE A 100 19.83 7.25 -5.54
N GLU A 101 20.35 8.06 -4.64
CA GLU A 101 19.64 8.54 -3.45
C GLU A 101 18.44 9.42 -3.79
N ASP A 102 18.58 10.34 -4.75
CA ASP A 102 17.49 11.21 -5.19
C ASP A 102 16.45 10.40 -5.99
N TYR A 103 16.94 9.47 -6.82
CA TYR A 103 16.07 8.54 -7.52
C TYR A 103 15.23 7.70 -6.54
N VAL A 104 15.84 7.09 -5.53
CA VAL A 104 15.11 6.31 -4.52
C VAL A 104 14.11 7.15 -3.76
N LYS A 105 14.43 8.40 -3.44
CA LYS A 105 13.50 9.33 -2.79
C LYS A 105 12.24 9.54 -3.65
N THR A 106 12.41 9.85 -4.92
CA THR A 106 11.29 10.03 -5.85
C THR A 106 10.50 8.72 -6.03
N LEU A 107 11.19 7.59 -6.17
CA LEU A 107 10.57 6.27 -6.32
C LEU A 107 9.69 5.91 -5.12
N LEU A 108 10.06 6.31 -3.91
CA LEU A 108 9.26 6.07 -2.70
C LEU A 108 7.92 6.81 -2.73
N ASP A 109 7.92 8.05 -3.20
CA ASP A 109 6.71 8.85 -3.36
C ASP A 109 5.82 8.24 -4.46
N GLU A 110 6.40 7.84 -5.59
CA GLU A 110 5.69 7.14 -6.68
C GLU A 110 5.06 5.82 -6.21
N ILE A 111 5.78 5.02 -5.40
CA ILE A 111 5.25 3.77 -4.83
C ILE A 111 4.06 4.06 -3.91
N GLN A 112 4.16 5.10 -3.08
CA GLN A 112 3.07 5.51 -2.20
C GLN A 112 1.83 5.90 -3.00
N ASP A 113 2.00 6.71 -4.03
CA ASP A 113 0.92 7.17 -4.91
C ASP A 113 0.28 6.01 -5.67
N ASN A 114 1.09 5.08 -6.19
CA ASN A 114 0.60 3.89 -6.89
C ASN A 114 -0.21 2.97 -5.98
N ILE A 115 0.26 2.72 -4.74
CA ILE A 115 -0.48 1.91 -3.76
C ILE A 115 -1.79 2.60 -3.39
N TYR A 116 -1.77 3.91 -3.17
CA TYR A 116 -2.97 4.70 -2.89
C TYR A 116 -3.96 4.66 -4.05
N ALA A 117 -3.50 4.90 -5.27
CA ALA A 117 -4.33 4.89 -6.47
C ALA A 117 -4.99 3.51 -6.69
N LYS A 118 -4.23 2.41 -6.51
CA LYS A 118 -4.78 1.05 -6.58
C LYS A 118 -5.87 0.80 -5.53
N ALA A 119 -5.60 1.17 -4.28
CA ALA A 119 -6.55 0.98 -3.19
C ALA A 119 -7.81 1.84 -3.39
N LYS A 120 -7.64 3.09 -3.83
CA LYS A 120 -8.75 4.00 -4.14
C LYS A 120 -9.59 3.48 -5.30
N SER A 121 -8.97 3.09 -6.40
CA SER A 121 -9.66 2.52 -7.57
C SER A 121 -10.44 1.26 -7.21
N TYR A 122 -9.85 0.37 -6.41
CA TYR A 122 -10.54 -0.82 -5.93
C TYR A 122 -11.76 -0.46 -5.06
N ARG A 123 -11.60 0.45 -4.10
CA ARG A 123 -12.71 0.95 -3.27
C ARG A 123 -13.83 1.52 -4.13
N ASP A 124 -13.48 2.42 -5.04
CA ASP A 124 -14.45 3.16 -5.85
C ASP A 124 -15.24 2.22 -6.77
N ALA A 125 -14.60 1.17 -7.30
CA ALA A 125 -15.25 0.12 -8.10
C ALA A 125 -16.21 -0.77 -7.29
N HIS A 126 -16.14 -0.74 -5.95
CA HIS A 126 -16.98 -1.54 -5.05
C HIS A 126 -17.93 -0.69 -4.21
N ILE A 127 -18.20 0.55 -4.64
CA ILE A 127 -19.26 1.40 -4.09
C ILE A 127 -20.46 1.37 -5.04
N TYR A 128 -21.61 0.93 -4.55
CA TYR A 128 -22.82 0.74 -5.32
C TYR A 128 -23.93 1.63 -4.77
N GLU A 129 -24.60 2.39 -5.62
CA GLU A 129 -25.84 3.04 -5.23
C GLU A 129 -26.97 2.02 -5.16
N CYS A 130 -27.77 2.08 -4.10
CA CYS A 130 -28.90 1.17 -3.91
C CYS A 130 -29.99 1.85 -3.06
N ASP A 131 -31.17 1.99 -3.64
CA ASP A 131 -32.34 2.58 -2.98
C ASP A 131 -33.50 1.57 -2.86
N ASN A 132 -33.27 0.29 -3.19
CA ASN A 132 -34.23 -0.80 -3.02
C ASN A 132 -33.73 -1.78 -1.95
N TYR A 133 -34.53 -2.01 -0.91
CA TYR A 133 -34.13 -2.82 0.23
C TYR A 133 -33.97 -4.31 -0.09
N GLU A 134 -34.81 -4.87 -0.95
CA GLU A 134 -34.70 -6.28 -1.35
C GLU A 134 -33.45 -6.52 -2.20
N ASP A 135 -33.17 -5.63 -3.16
CA ASP A 135 -31.93 -5.66 -3.95
C ASP A 135 -30.68 -5.51 -3.05
N PHE A 136 -30.74 -4.59 -2.08
CA PHE A 136 -29.66 -4.42 -1.09
C PHE A 136 -29.40 -5.70 -0.29
N LYS A 137 -30.45 -6.38 0.20
CA LYS A 137 -30.30 -7.61 0.98
C LYS A 137 -29.63 -8.74 0.22
N GLU A 138 -29.86 -8.83 -1.07
CA GLU A 138 -29.21 -9.85 -1.93
C GLU A 138 -27.74 -9.45 -2.22
N ARG A 139 -27.50 -8.24 -2.66
CA ARG A 139 -26.17 -7.81 -3.11
C ARG A 139 -25.17 -7.65 -1.98
N VAL A 140 -25.60 -7.26 -0.79
CA VAL A 140 -24.70 -7.07 0.37
C VAL A 140 -24.04 -8.38 0.83
N LYS A 141 -24.59 -9.54 0.44
CA LYS A 141 -24.00 -10.86 0.69
C LYS A 141 -22.70 -11.08 -0.07
N GLU A 142 -22.58 -10.47 -1.25
CA GLU A 142 -21.39 -10.52 -2.11
C GLU A 142 -20.28 -9.57 -1.65
N GLY A 143 -20.60 -8.64 -0.73
CA GLY A 143 -19.68 -7.65 -0.21
C GLY A 143 -19.75 -6.30 -0.94
N GLY A 144 -18.84 -5.39 -0.58
CA GLY A 144 -18.81 -4.02 -1.10
C GLY A 144 -19.44 -3.00 -0.16
N PHE A 145 -19.52 -1.76 -0.63
CA PHE A 145 -20.11 -0.64 0.06
C PHE A 145 -21.36 -0.18 -0.69
N PHE A 146 -22.45 0.03 0.03
CA PHE A 146 -23.71 0.47 -0.54
C PHE A 146 -24.02 1.88 -0.10
N LEU A 147 -24.18 2.77 -1.06
CA LEU A 147 -24.55 4.17 -0.85
C LEU A 147 -26.08 4.29 -0.92
N CYS A 148 -26.72 4.35 0.25
CA CYS A 148 -28.17 4.29 0.39
C CYS A 148 -28.70 5.51 1.12
N HIS A 149 -29.96 5.91 0.84
CA HIS A 149 -30.66 6.90 1.62
C HIS A 149 -31.07 6.34 2.99
N TRP A 150 -30.90 7.15 4.05
CA TRP A 150 -31.19 6.79 5.43
C TRP A 150 -31.95 7.89 6.15
N ASP A 151 -33.01 7.52 6.88
CA ASP A 151 -33.89 8.46 7.60
C ASP A 151 -33.26 9.00 8.91
N GLY A 152 -32.12 8.50 9.33
CA GLY A 152 -31.40 8.94 10.53
C GLY A 152 -31.87 8.29 11.82
N THR A 153 -32.72 7.23 11.76
CA THR A 153 -33.25 6.58 12.95
C THR A 153 -32.51 5.34 13.36
N ALA A 154 -32.44 5.08 14.67
CA ALA A 154 -31.81 3.87 15.20
C ALA A 154 -32.61 2.60 14.85
N GLU A 155 -33.94 2.72 14.68
CA GLU A 155 -34.80 1.61 14.34
C GLU A 155 -34.49 1.03 12.96
N THR A 156 -34.27 1.90 11.95
CA THR A 156 -33.92 1.46 10.59
C THR A 156 -32.49 0.89 10.54
N GLU A 157 -31.54 1.46 11.27
CA GLU A 157 -30.19 0.90 11.42
C GLU A 157 -30.23 -0.48 12.06
N ALA A 158 -30.98 -0.65 13.16
CA ALA A 158 -31.11 -1.94 13.84
C ALA A 158 -31.73 -3.00 12.92
N LYS A 159 -32.76 -2.64 12.14
CA LYS A 159 -33.38 -3.54 11.18
C LYS A 159 -32.43 -3.97 10.06
N ILE A 160 -31.66 -3.05 9.49
CA ILE A 160 -30.62 -3.37 8.49
C ILE A 160 -29.64 -4.39 9.06
N LYS A 161 -29.17 -4.15 10.30
CA LYS A 161 -28.23 -5.05 10.97
C LYS A 161 -28.81 -6.44 11.26
N GLU A 162 -30.07 -6.50 11.73
CA GLU A 162 -30.77 -7.75 11.99
C GLU A 162 -30.94 -8.59 10.73
N ASP A 163 -31.42 -7.97 9.63
CA ASP A 163 -31.75 -8.67 8.39
C ASP A 163 -30.51 -9.08 7.58
N THR A 164 -29.40 -8.31 7.66
CA THR A 164 -28.26 -8.45 6.72
C THR A 164 -26.89 -8.59 7.39
N GLN A 165 -26.79 -8.31 8.67
CA GLN A 165 -25.51 -8.16 9.40
C GLN A 165 -24.63 -7.00 8.89
N ALA A 166 -25.17 -6.17 8.00
CA ALA A 166 -24.52 -4.94 7.56
C ALA A 166 -24.76 -3.81 8.56
N THR A 167 -23.85 -2.85 8.60
CA THR A 167 -23.95 -1.67 9.46
C THR A 167 -23.60 -0.41 8.68
N ILE A 168 -24.16 0.73 9.11
CA ILE A 168 -23.78 2.03 8.61
C ILE A 168 -22.33 2.32 9.01
N ARG A 169 -21.49 2.73 8.06
CA ARG A 169 -20.07 3.01 8.24
C ARG A 169 -19.79 4.48 8.44
N CYS A 170 -20.37 5.31 7.61
CA CYS A 170 -20.22 6.77 7.68
C CYS A 170 -21.23 7.48 6.80
N VAL A 171 -21.35 8.78 7.03
CA VAL A 171 -21.88 9.74 6.07
C VAL A 171 -20.68 10.23 5.26
N PRO A 172 -20.56 9.87 3.97
CA PRO A 172 -19.37 10.20 3.19
C PRO A 172 -19.35 11.68 2.80
N PHE A 173 -18.18 12.32 2.91
CA PHE A 173 -17.97 13.71 2.46
C PHE A 173 -17.73 13.82 0.95
N GLU A 174 -17.33 12.71 0.31
CA GLU A 174 -16.93 12.69 -1.10
C GLU A 174 -18.12 12.64 -2.06
N PHE A 175 -19.32 12.30 -1.58
CA PHE A 175 -20.53 12.17 -2.40
C PHE A 175 -21.51 13.30 -2.13
N GLU A 176 -22.21 13.71 -3.17
CA GLU A 176 -23.27 14.70 -3.05
C GLU A 176 -24.38 14.18 -2.13
N GLN A 177 -24.75 14.97 -1.13
CA GLN A 177 -25.78 14.62 -0.17
C GLN A 177 -27.14 15.05 -0.71
N THR A 178 -27.79 14.16 -1.46
CA THR A 178 -29.12 14.40 -2.04
C THR A 178 -30.21 13.92 -1.10
N PRO A 179 -31.32 14.69 -0.97
CA PRO A 179 -32.51 14.18 -0.32
C PRO A 179 -33.13 13.02 -1.08
N GLY A 180 -33.73 12.10 -0.35
CA GLY A 180 -34.39 10.93 -0.96
C GLY A 180 -35.32 10.23 0.01
N VAL A 181 -35.53 8.96 -0.19
CA VAL A 181 -36.41 8.12 0.63
C VAL A 181 -35.60 6.96 1.20
N ASP A 182 -35.70 6.78 2.50
CA ASP A 182 -35.06 5.63 3.18
C ASP A 182 -35.65 4.32 2.65
N MET A 183 -34.75 3.41 2.25
CA MET A 183 -35.13 2.15 1.60
C MET A 183 -35.86 1.17 2.53
N VAL A 184 -35.75 1.33 3.86
CA VAL A 184 -36.35 0.45 4.87
C VAL A 184 -37.70 0.98 5.33
N SER A 185 -37.73 2.25 5.75
CA SER A 185 -38.93 2.87 6.36
C SER A 185 -39.85 3.57 5.39
N GLY A 186 -39.37 3.89 4.18
CA GLY A 186 -40.07 4.70 3.21
C GLY A 186 -40.24 6.18 3.63
N LYS A 187 -39.56 6.61 4.71
CA LYS A 187 -39.58 7.98 5.20
C LYS A 187 -38.58 8.89 4.45
N PRO A 188 -38.80 10.20 4.46
CA PRO A 188 -37.86 11.14 3.87
C PRO A 188 -36.45 11.01 4.52
N ALA A 189 -35.43 10.91 3.71
CA ALA A 189 -34.01 10.91 4.10
C ALA A 189 -33.34 12.20 3.63
N LYS A 190 -32.48 12.76 4.48
CA LYS A 190 -31.73 14.00 4.17
C LYS A 190 -30.37 13.75 3.54
N CYS A 191 -29.84 12.54 3.69
CA CYS A 191 -28.49 12.19 3.24
C CYS A 191 -28.40 10.73 2.80
N ARG A 192 -27.32 10.43 2.10
CA ARG A 192 -26.88 9.06 1.83
C ARG A 192 -25.80 8.64 2.82
N VAL A 193 -25.81 7.38 3.18
CA VAL A 193 -24.81 6.75 4.05
C VAL A 193 -24.17 5.56 3.35
N LEU A 194 -22.94 5.24 3.72
CA LEU A 194 -22.31 4.01 3.29
C LEU A 194 -22.62 2.87 4.26
N ILE A 195 -23.17 1.80 3.74
CA ILE A 195 -23.52 0.59 4.46
C ILE A 195 -22.64 -0.57 3.94
N ALA A 196 -22.10 -1.37 4.84
CA ALA A 196 -21.32 -2.55 4.46
C ALA A 196 -21.42 -3.64 5.53
N ARG A 197 -21.28 -4.89 5.08
CA ARG A 197 -21.13 -6.05 5.95
C ARG A 197 -19.68 -6.19 6.39
N SER A 198 -19.44 -6.52 7.66
CA SER A 198 -18.12 -6.92 8.17
C SER A 198 -18.12 -8.42 8.37
N TYR A 199 -17.37 -9.12 7.53
CA TYR A 199 -17.18 -10.59 7.59
C TYR A 199 -18.44 -11.45 7.49
#